data_d375d957df52f866bee3d19f8c1f1ebd
#
_entry.id   d375d957df52f866bee3d19f8c1f1ebd
#
_cell.length_a   1.000
_cell.length_b   1.000
_cell.length_c   1.000
_cell.angle_alpha   90.00
_cell.angle_beta   90.00
_cell.angle_gamma   90.00
#
_symmetry.space_group_name_H-M   'P 1'
#
loop_
_entity.id
_entity.type
_entity.pdbx_description
1 polymer ?
#
loop_
_entity_poly.entity_id
_entity_poly.type
_entity_poly.pdbx_seq_one_letter_code
_entity_poly.pdbx_strand_id
1 'polypeptide(L)'
;MEKSGKIALGAVGTLMAASLLATRPHSAAPRNQRVTQAHLKLAAISPESRRDIDYALLDARLKQLMSKPAMVGMAVGVVENGRITFLRGYGETLAGSGDPVTPETVFRWASCSKGVAATMVAKLAEQGKINLQAPVANYAPDLKLPAGNENRATVGDLLSHRLGLYRNAYDNKLEEGQDPSFLRSSLAQLNATCAPGTCWSYQNVAYDASSEMVARETGLTYEQAVRRYLFNPIGMTSGSVSLAGLESNKSWARPHSAGRRPEPLVDTYYKVPAAGGINSNIKDMSLWMLAQMGEMPDVLDQHVLDTVHAPLVVTPGERGRMRKFLERLGTAWYGLGWRSYDYAGHRIVGHRGGIKGYRSLILFDPQKKSGVVALWNSDTWQPGGLEFEVMDQIYHLPFRDWMGVSGGAQDSDEDSPNVASADRRGASARA
;
A
#
# COMPACT_ATOMS: atom_id res chain seq x y z
N MET A 1 76.64 -16.63 -48.04
CA MET A 1 76.49 -17.96 -48.75
C MET A 1 75.01 -18.25 -48.61
N GLU A 2 74.24 -17.90 -49.66
CA GLU A 2 73.73 -18.78 -50.73
C GLU A 2 72.75 -19.80 -50.16
N LYS A 3 71.54 -20.03 -50.62
CA LYS A 3 70.85 -19.83 -51.94
C LYS A 3 69.39 -19.94 -51.71
N SER A 4 68.59 -19.04 -52.18
CA SER A 4 67.71 -19.16 -53.38
C SER A 4 66.95 -20.50 -53.60
N GLY A 5 65.63 -20.41 -53.69
CA GLY A 5 64.74 -21.39 -54.26
C GLY A 5 63.28 -20.81 -54.36
N LYS A 6 63.01 -20.14 -55.50
CA LYS A 6 61.65 -19.85 -56.00
C LYS A 6 61.05 -21.09 -56.54
N ILE A 7 59.76 -21.39 -56.40
CA ILE A 7 58.87 -21.91 -57.45
C ILE A 7 57.44 -21.49 -57.18
N ALA A 8 56.75 -21.25 -58.27
CA ALA A 8 55.53 -20.49 -58.43
C ALA A 8 54.21 -21.32 -58.51
N LEU A 9 53.13 -20.55 -58.43
CA LEU A 9 51.79 -20.71 -59.04
C LEU A 9 50.88 -21.88 -58.64
N GLY A 10 49.68 -21.47 -58.25
CA GLY A 10 48.47 -22.27 -58.31
C GLY A 10 47.30 -21.47 -57.72
N ALA A 11 46.71 -20.65 -58.61
CA ALA A 11 45.47 -19.94 -58.25
C ALA A 11 44.27 -20.88 -58.33
N VAL A 12 43.49 -21.02 -57.24
CA VAL A 12 42.10 -21.51 -57.33
C VAL A 12 41.26 -20.55 -56.46
N GLY A 13 40.45 -19.80 -57.14
CA GLY A 13 39.50 -18.92 -56.53
C GLY A 13 38.32 -19.71 -55.95
N THR A 14 38.08 -19.45 -54.67
CA THR A 14 36.80 -19.82 -54.05
C THR A 14 36.12 -18.56 -53.52
N LEU A 15 35.04 -18.17 -54.19
CA LEU A 15 34.13 -17.13 -53.73
C LEU A 15 33.49 -17.59 -52.42
N MET A 16 33.86 -16.98 -51.28
CA MET A 16 33.06 -17.04 -50.10
C MET A 16 32.14 -15.81 -50.07
N ALA A 17 30.84 -16.06 -50.22
CA ALA A 17 29.79 -15.09 -50.00
C ALA A 17 29.79 -14.70 -48.53
N ALA A 18 30.15 -13.46 -48.22
CA ALA A 18 30.00 -12.88 -46.89
C ALA A 18 28.51 -12.56 -46.67
N SER A 19 27.83 -13.41 -45.89
CA SER A 19 26.49 -13.10 -45.35
C SER A 19 26.63 -12.00 -44.27
N LEU A 20 26.34 -10.78 -44.64
CA LEU A 20 26.11 -9.70 -43.70
C LEU A 20 24.83 -10.00 -42.92
N LEU A 21 24.95 -10.57 -41.73
CA LEU A 21 23.90 -10.58 -40.71
C LEU A 21 23.75 -9.14 -40.20
N ALA A 22 22.83 -8.41 -40.80
CA ALA A 22 22.35 -7.14 -40.27
C ALA A 22 21.63 -7.42 -38.94
N THR A 23 22.30 -7.17 -37.81
CA THR A 23 21.67 -7.07 -36.50
C THR A 23 20.79 -5.83 -36.52
N ARG A 24 19.48 -6.02 -36.65
CA ARG A 24 18.51 -4.96 -36.44
C ARG A 24 18.54 -4.59 -34.95
N PRO A 25 18.72 -3.32 -34.60
CA PRO A 25 18.50 -2.90 -33.23
C PRO A 25 17.01 -3.06 -32.92
N HIS A 26 16.66 -3.87 -31.91
CA HIS A 26 15.33 -3.89 -31.36
C HIS A 26 15.13 -2.59 -30.57
N SER A 27 14.81 -1.53 -31.28
CA SER A 27 14.19 -0.34 -30.73
C SER A 27 12.71 -0.67 -30.53
N ALA A 28 12.37 -1.29 -29.41
CA ALA A 28 11.01 -1.30 -28.94
C ALA A 28 10.69 0.13 -28.47
N ALA A 29 10.12 0.93 -29.34
CA ALA A 29 9.44 2.16 -28.93
C ALA A 29 8.43 1.78 -27.83
N PRO A 30 8.32 2.57 -26.73
CA PRO A 30 7.29 2.33 -25.76
C PRO A 30 5.94 2.50 -26.48
N ARG A 31 5.21 1.40 -26.65
CA ARG A 31 3.80 1.46 -27.03
C ARG A 31 3.13 2.31 -25.95
N ASN A 32 2.73 3.54 -26.31
CA ASN A 32 1.73 4.31 -25.59
C ASN A 32 0.46 3.46 -25.59
N GLN A 33 0.35 2.55 -24.62
CA GLN A 33 -0.90 1.88 -24.36
C GLN A 33 -1.86 2.97 -23.85
N ARG A 34 -2.76 3.38 -24.70
CA ARG A 34 -4.00 4.01 -24.28
C ARG A 34 -4.64 3.02 -23.33
N VAL A 35 -4.56 3.32 -22.02
CA VAL A 35 -5.43 2.69 -21.02
C VAL A 35 -6.84 2.93 -21.56
N THR A 36 -7.41 1.90 -22.15
CA THR A 36 -8.73 2.01 -22.75
C THR A 36 -9.68 2.30 -21.60
N GLN A 37 -10.55 3.31 -21.74
CA GLN A 37 -11.64 3.67 -20.82
C GLN A 37 -12.58 2.50 -20.46
N ALA A 38 -12.30 1.31 -20.97
CA ALA A 38 -13.03 0.07 -20.70
C ALA A 38 -13.06 -0.31 -19.20
N HIS A 39 -12.00 0.00 -18.43
CA HIS A 39 -11.96 -0.28 -16.99
C HIS A 39 -12.73 0.75 -16.15
N LEU A 40 -13.02 1.93 -16.69
CA LEU A 40 -13.82 2.97 -16.03
C LEU A 40 -15.32 2.87 -16.33
N LYS A 41 -15.73 1.99 -17.23
CA LYS A 41 -17.15 1.70 -17.37
C LYS A 41 -17.59 0.97 -16.09
N LEU A 42 -18.26 1.69 -15.20
CA LEU A 42 -19.27 1.09 -14.33
C LEU A 42 -20.01 0.10 -15.24
N ALA A 43 -19.81 -1.20 -15.04
CA ALA A 43 -20.44 -2.19 -15.88
C ALA A 43 -21.92 -1.84 -15.93
N ALA A 44 -22.42 -1.47 -17.12
CA ALA A 44 -23.85 -1.43 -17.34
C ALA A 44 -24.31 -2.84 -16.97
N ILE A 45 -25.05 -2.91 -15.88
CA ILE A 45 -25.34 -4.14 -15.16
C ILE A 45 -26.22 -4.94 -16.08
N SER A 46 -25.66 -5.99 -16.67
CA SER A 46 -26.49 -7.01 -17.29
C SER A 46 -27.36 -7.62 -16.18
N PRO A 47 -28.68 -7.68 -16.34
CA PRO A 47 -29.61 -8.19 -15.30
C PRO A 47 -29.30 -9.63 -14.87
N GLU A 48 -28.50 -10.35 -15.63
CA GLU A 48 -28.25 -11.79 -15.49
C GLU A 48 -26.97 -12.15 -14.71
N SER A 49 -26.09 -11.21 -14.35
CA SER A 49 -24.97 -11.55 -13.48
C SER A 49 -25.42 -11.57 -12.02
N ARG A 50 -25.47 -12.77 -11.44
CA ARG A 50 -25.70 -12.97 -10.00
C ARG A 50 -24.72 -12.10 -9.23
N ARG A 51 -25.24 -11.16 -8.44
CA ARG A 51 -24.46 -10.34 -7.53
C ARG A 51 -24.44 -11.00 -6.18
N ASP A 52 -23.26 -11.06 -5.58
CA ASP A 52 -23.12 -11.57 -4.22
C ASP A 52 -23.44 -10.47 -3.20
N ILE A 53 -23.31 -9.19 -3.58
CA ILE A 53 -23.47 -8.04 -2.68
C ILE A 53 -24.82 -7.35 -2.89
N ASP A 54 -25.57 -7.19 -1.80
CA ASP A 54 -26.74 -6.32 -1.74
C ASP A 54 -26.30 -4.85 -1.54
N TYR A 55 -26.23 -4.12 -2.63
CA TYR A 55 -25.81 -2.71 -2.62
C TYR A 55 -26.84 -1.78 -1.99
N ALA A 56 -28.11 -2.14 -1.94
CA ALA A 56 -29.14 -1.35 -1.26
C ALA A 56 -28.96 -1.46 0.26
N LEU A 57 -28.71 -2.66 0.75
CA LEU A 57 -28.36 -2.90 2.15
C LEU A 57 -27.05 -2.20 2.52
N LEU A 58 -26.00 -2.35 1.71
CA LEU A 58 -24.71 -1.69 1.94
C LEU A 58 -24.85 -0.18 2.04
N ASP A 59 -25.58 0.45 1.10
CA ASP A 59 -25.80 1.91 1.11
C ASP A 59 -26.60 2.35 2.35
N ALA A 60 -27.62 1.60 2.75
CA ALA A 60 -28.41 1.88 3.96
C ALA A 60 -27.51 1.84 5.22
N ARG A 61 -26.65 0.82 5.34
CA ARG A 61 -25.73 0.68 6.46
C ARG A 61 -24.66 1.78 6.48
N LEU A 62 -24.12 2.18 5.33
CA LEU A 62 -23.19 3.30 5.23
C LEU A 62 -23.86 4.62 5.64
N LYS A 63 -25.14 4.84 5.30
CA LYS A 63 -25.90 6.00 5.80
C LYS A 63 -26.10 5.96 7.31
N GLN A 64 -26.37 4.80 7.88
CA GLN A 64 -26.45 4.62 9.33
C GLN A 64 -25.08 4.90 10.00
N LEU A 65 -23.98 4.41 9.41
CA LEU A 65 -22.64 4.71 9.88
C LEU A 65 -22.36 6.21 9.88
N MET A 66 -22.72 6.91 8.79
CA MET A 66 -22.54 8.35 8.66
C MET A 66 -23.35 9.19 9.64
N SER A 67 -24.40 8.64 10.25
CA SER A 67 -25.13 9.30 11.34
C SER A 67 -24.40 9.27 12.69
N LYS A 68 -23.32 8.49 12.82
CA LYS A 68 -22.53 8.43 14.05
C LYS A 68 -21.78 9.75 14.27
N PRO A 69 -21.68 10.23 15.55
CA PRO A 69 -21.15 11.57 15.85
C PRO A 69 -19.72 11.85 15.37
N ALA A 70 -18.86 10.82 15.27
CA ALA A 70 -17.47 11.00 14.88
C ALA A 70 -17.25 10.98 13.35
N MET A 71 -18.28 10.70 12.54
CA MET A 71 -18.16 10.68 11.08
C MET A 71 -18.34 12.08 10.49
N VAL A 72 -17.45 12.46 9.55
CA VAL A 72 -17.51 13.73 8.83
C VAL A 72 -17.75 13.45 7.34
N GLY A 73 -16.81 12.81 6.68
CA GLY A 73 -16.90 12.44 5.28
C GLY A 73 -16.24 11.09 5.02
N MET A 74 -16.76 10.36 4.06
CA MET A 74 -16.27 9.04 3.69
C MET A 74 -16.50 8.77 2.21
N ALA A 75 -15.56 8.08 1.57
CA ALA A 75 -15.75 7.53 0.24
C ALA A 75 -15.51 6.01 0.27
N VAL A 76 -16.36 5.26 -0.42
CA VAL A 76 -16.34 3.79 -0.47
C VAL A 76 -16.34 3.31 -1.91
N GLY A 77 -15.48 2.33 -2.21
CA GLY A 77 -15.46 1.61 -3.47
C GLY A 77 -15.55 0.10 -3.23
N VAL A 78 -16.31 -0.60 -4.07
CA VAL A 78 -16.38 -2.05 -4.06
C VAL A 78 -16.04 -2.58 -5.45
N VAL A 79 -15.22 -3.62 -5.46
CA VAL A 79 -14.93 -4.44 -6.63
C VAL A 79 -15.59 -5.79 -6.42
N GLU A 80 -16.30 -6.28 -7.40
CA GLU A 80 -16.92 -7.60 -7.40
C GLU A 80 -16.61 -8.29 -8.73
N ASN A 81 -16.06 -9.50 -8.67
CA ASN A 81 -15.68 -10.29 -9.85
C ASN A 81 -14.81 -9.52 -10.87
N GLY A 82 -13.77 -8.81 -10.36
CA GLY A 82 -12.83 -8.05 -11.18
C GLY A 82 -13.42 -6.76 -11.80
N ARG A 83 -14.53 -6.24 -11.29
CA ARG A 83 -15.17 -5.01 -11.79
C ARG A 83 -15.51 -4.06 -10.65
N ILE A 84 -15.33 -2.77 -10.87
CA ILE A 84 -15.82 -1.76 -9.92
C ILE A 84 -17.33 -1.69 -10.05
N THR A 85 -18.04 -2.04 -8.98
CA THR A 85 -19.52 -2.14 -8.96
C THR A 85 -20.17 -1.08 -8.08
N PHE A 86 -19.39 -0.44 -7.21
CA PHE A 86 -19.88 0.59 -6.32
C PHE A 86 -18.81 1.67 -6.09
N LEU A 87 -19.18 2.93 -6.25
CA LEU A 87 -18.36 4.10 -5.91
C LEU A 87 -19.28 5.16 -5.35
N ARG A 88 -19.15 5.51 -4.06
CA ARG A 88 -19.94 6.56 -3.43
C ARG A 88 -19.18 7.37 -2.43
N GLY A 89 -19.52 8.66 -2.36
CA GLY A 89 -19.15 9.57 -1.28
C GLY A 89 -20.32 9.83 -0.35
N TYR A 90 -20.00 10.12 0.91
CA TYR A 90 -20.95 10.42 1.98
C TYR A 90 -20.40 11.54 2.84
N GLY A 91 -21.29 12.38 3.38
CA GLY A 91 -20.91 13.47 4.27
C GLY A 91 -20.15 14.60 3.57
N GLU A 92 -19.28 15.27 4.30
CA GLU A 92 -18.67 16.53 3.89
C GLU A 92 -17.14 16.45 3.84
N THR A 93 -16.53 17.25 2.95
CA THR A 93 -15.06 17.39 2.87
C THR A 93 -14.50 18.16 4.07
N LEU A 94 -15.28 19.06 4.64
CA LEU A 94 -15.03 19.82 5.85
C LEU A 94 -16.34 19.90 6.64
N ALA A 95 -16.31 19.59 7.92
CA ALA A 95 -17.50 19.59 8.77
C ALA A 95 -18.21 20.95 8.77
N GLY A 96 -19.48 20.97 8.42
CA GLY A 96 -20.31 22.17 8.37
C GLY A 96 -20.12 23.06 7.15
N SER A 97 -19.33 22.62 6.15
CA SER A 97 -19.14 23.39 4.92
C SER A 97 -20.28 23.26 3.91
N GLY A 98 -21.01 22.16 3.96
CA GLY A 98 -21.96 21.79 2.91
C GLY A 98 -21.30 21.21 1.64
N ASP A 99 -19.95 21.15 1.57
CA ASP A 99 -19.23 20.60 0.42
C ASP A 99 -19.24 19.07 0.48
N PRO A 100 -19.94 18.38 -0.43
CA PRO A 100 -20.11 16.95 -0.33
C PRO A 100 -18.82 16.18 -0.67
N VAL A 101 -18.59 15.07 0.02
CA VAL A 101 -17.65 14.05 -0.44
C VAL A 101 -18.26 13.32 -1.65
N THR A 102 -17.48 13.24 -2.71
CA THR A 102 -17.83 12.52 -3.94
C THR A 102 -16.78 11.44 -4.26
N PRO A 103 -17.00 10.57 -5.25
CA PRO A 103 -15.97 9.62 -5.68
C PRO A 103 -14.68 10.29 -6.21
N GLU A 104 -14.70 11.56 -6.56
CA GLU A 104 -13.58 12.37 -7.01
C GLU A 104 -12.82 13.05 -5.87
N THR A 105 -13.38 13.09 -4.65
CA THR A 105 -12.74 13.70 -3.48
C THR A 105 -11.45 12.95 -3.12
N VAL A 106 -10.36 13.70 -3.01
CA VAL A 106 -9.03 13.14 -2.69
C VAL A 106 -8.82 13.09 -1.17
N PHE A 107 -8.27 11.98 -0.71
CA PHE A 107 -7.92 11.70 0.68
C PHE A 107 -6.48 11.24 0.81
N ARG A 108 -5.93 11.24 2.02
CA ARG A 108 -4.66 10.60 2.34
C ARG A 108 -4.86 9.12 2.65
N TRP A 109 -3.97 8.28 2.09
CA TRP A 109 -4.01 6.82 2.29
C TRP A 109 -3.34 6.34 3.58
N ALA A 110 -2.54 7.21 4.19
CA ALA A 110 -1.74 6.80 5.34
C ALA A 110 -0.99 5.48 5.05
N SER A 111 -1.00 4.54 5.97
CA SER A 111 -0.22 3.29 5.85
C SER A 111 -0.63 2.35 4.70
N CYS A 112 -1.75 2.57 4.01
CA CYS A 112 -2.03 1.86 2.76
C CYS A 112 -0.98 2.18 1.68
N SER A 113 -0.21 3.27 1.83
CA SER A 113 0.96 3.62 1.01
C SER A 113 2.05 2.53 1.00
N LYS A 114 2.15 1.75 2.07
CA LYS A 114 3.18 0.70 2.20
C LYS A 114 3.05 -0.39 1.14
N GLY A 115 1.82 -0.73 0.77
CA GLY A 115 1.58 -1.68 -0.32
C GLY A 115 2.10 -1.17 -1.66
N VAL A 116 2.00 0.15 -1.91
CA VAL A 116 2.53 0.76 -3.15
C VAL A 116 4.07 0.71 -3.16
N ALA A 117 4.72 1.05 -2.04
CA ALA A 117 6.17 1.01 -1.94
C ALA A 117 6.71 -0.42 -2.12
N ALA A 118 6.11 -1.40 -1.44
CA ALA A 118 6.51 -2.79 -1.57
C ALA A 118 6.31 -3.33 -3.00
N THR A 119 5.18 -3.02 -3.62
CA THR A 119 4.91 -3.40 -5.02
C THR A 119 5.91 -2.75 -5.97
N MET A 120 6.29 -1.49 -5.74
CA MET A 120 7.30 -0.81 -6.56
C MET A 120 8.68 -1.48 -6.41
N VAL A 121 9.11 -1.81 -5.18
CA VAL A 121 10.37 -2.53 -4.93
C VAL A 121 10.34 -3.93 -5.53
N ALA A 122 9.24 -4.68 -5.39
CA ALA A 122 9.08 -6.01 -5.99
C ALA A 122 9.15 -5.96 -7.53
N LYS A 123 8.55 -4.94 -8.15
CA LYS A 123 8.63 -4.70 -9.60
C LYS A 123 10.06 -4.39 -10.05
N LEU A 124 10.82 -3.64 -9.27
CA LEU A 124 12.25 -3.41 -9.52
C LEU A 124 13.08 -4.69 -9.31
N ALA A 125 12.69 -5.52 -8.36
CA ALA A 125 13.34 -6.81 -8.14
C ALA A 125 13.15 -7.77 -9.31
N GLU A 126 11.94 -7.84 -9.86
CA GLU A 126 11.68 -8.63 -11.07
C GLU A 126 12.49 -8.16 -12.28
N GLN A 127 12.76 -6.84 -12.37
CA GLN A 127 13.65 -6.28 -13.40
C GLN A 127 15.14 -6.49 -13.11
N GLY A 128 15.50 -7.20 -12.03
CA GLY A 128 16.88 -7.44 -11.61
C GLY A 128 17.63 -6.23 -11.05
N LYS A 129 16.91 -5.11 -10.77
CA LYS A 129 17.52 -3.89 -10.22
C LYS A 129 17.69 -3.95 -8.71
N ILE A 130 16.81 -4.65 -8.01
CA ILE A 130 16.87 -4.88 -6.56
C ILE A 130 16.88 -6.39 -6.31
N ASN A 131 17.66 -6.84 -5.33
CA ASN A 131 17.57 -8.20 -4.82
C ASN A 131 16.93 -8.19 -3.44
N LEU A 132 15.74 -8.78 -3.31
CA LEU A 132 14.99 -8.84 -2.05
C LEU A 132 15.73 -9.57 -0.92
N GLN A 133 16.68 -10.44 -1.25
CA GLN A 133 17.51 -11.18 -0.30
C GLN A 133 18.84 -10.49 0.03
N ALA A 134 19.15 -9.41 -0.68
CA ALA A 134 20.37 -8.66 -0.39
C ALA A 134 20.22 -7.78 0.86
N PRO A 135 21.33 -7.46 1.55
CA PRO A 135 21.33 -6.52 2.67
C PRO A 135 20.75 -5.15 2.31
N VAL A 136 19.98 -4.57 3.22
CA VAL A 136 19.41 -3.21 3.02
C VAL A 136 20.49 -2.16 2.82
N ALA A 137 21.68 -2.34 3.40
CA ALA A 137 22.83 -1.45 3.26
C ALA A 137 23.24 -1.24 1.79
N ASN A 138 22.96 -2.21 0.89
CA ASN A 138 23.32 -2.10 -0.52
C ASN A 138 22.48 -1.04 -1.26
N TYR A 139 21.26 -0.76 -0.78
CA TYR A 139 20.28 0.09 -1.47
C TYR A 139 19.89 1.34 -0.69
N ALA A 140 20.01 1.32 0.65
CA ALA A 140 19.66 2.43 1.53
C ALA A 140 20.77 2.71 2.54
N PRO A 141 21.84 3.42 2.12
CA PRO A 141 23.01 3.66 2.96
C PRO A 141 22.72 4.52 4.21
N ASP A 142 21.65 5.32 4.19
CA ASP A 142 21.22 6.13 5.34
C ASP A 142 20.55 5.30 6.44
N LEU A 143 20.05 4.11 6.12
CA LEU A 143 19.48 3.22 7.12
C LEU A 143 20.59 2.54 7.91
N LYS A 144 20.68 2.88 9.20
CA LYS A 144 21.60 2.23 10.15
C LYS A 144 20.80 1.50 11.22
N LEU A 145 21.18 0.26 11.51
CA LEU A 145 20.50 -0.59 12.48
C LEU A 145 21.41 -0.92 13.67
N PRO A 146 20.86 -1.26 14.83
CA PRO A 146 21.66 -1.66 15.99
C PRO A 146 22.68 -2.76 15.63
N ALA A 147 23.90 -2.61 16.14
CA ALA A 147 25.01 -3.56 15.93
C ALA A 147 25.36 -3.83 14.44
N GLY A 148 25.13 -2.87 13.54
CA GLY A 148 25.45 -3.03 12.13
C GLY A 148 24.54 -4.01 11.39
N ASN A 149 23.34 -4.26 11.93
CA ASN A 149 22.38 -5.21 11.37
C ASN A 149 21.87 -4.83 9.97
N GLU A 150 22.06 -3.61 9.49
CA GLU A 150 21.78 -3.22 8.10
C GLU A 150 22.57 -4.05 7.07
N ASN A 151 23.69 -4.65 7.47
CA ASN A 151 24.48 -5.55 6.64
C ASN A 151 23.98 -7.00 6.64
N ARG A 152 22.97 -7.32 7.45
CA ARG A 152 22.37 -8.65 7.60
C ARG A 152 20.88 -8.65 7.28
N ALA A 153 20.15 -7.60 7.66
CA ALA A 153 18.77 -7.40 7.34
C ALA A 153 18.58 -7.29 5.83
N THR A 154 17.69 -8.08 5.26
CA THR A 154 17.40 -8.06 3.83
C THR A 154 16.40 -6.97 3.45
N VAL A 155 16.32 -6.63 2.17
CA VAL A 155 15.24 -5.77 1.64
C VAL A 155 13.87 -6.38 1.94
N GLY A 156 13.73 -7.71 1.85
CA GLY A 156 12.53 -8.43 2.26
C GLY A 156 12.20 -8.27 3.74
N ASP A 157 13.21 -8.25 4.63
CA ASP A 157 13.00 -8.00 6.06
C ASP A 157 12.53 -6.57 6.34
N LEU A 158 13.06 -5.58 5.61
CA LEU A 158 12.58 -4.21 5.68
C LEU A 158 11.09 -4.11 5.35
N LEU A 159 10.70 -4.64 4.19
CA LEU A 159 9.33 -4.54 3.67
C LEU A 159 8.33 -5.38 4.47
N SER A 160 8.79 -6.39 5.20
CA SER A 160 7.98 -7.22 6.09
C SER A 160 8.09 -6.86 7.58
N HIS A 161 8.73 -5.74 7.92
CA HIS A 161 8.90 -5.25 9.29
C HIS A 161 9.65 -6.22 10.22
N ARG A 162 10.72 -6.84 9.74
CA ARG A 162 11.52 -7.83 10.48
C ARG A 162 12.95 -7.35 10.77
N LEU A 163 13.13 -6.05 11.00
CA LEU A 163 14.45 -5.45 11.22
C LEU A 163 15.04 -5.62 12.62
N GLY A 164 14.26 -6.15 13.57
CA GLY A 164 14.72 -6.30 14.96
C GLY A 164 14.66 -5.02 15.79
N LEU A 165 13.83 -4.05 15.39
CA LEU A 165 13.57 -2.81 16.13
C LEU A 165 12.31 -2.94 16.99
N TYR A 166 12.15 -2.12 18.02
CA TYR A 166 10.86 -1.98 18.70
C TYR A 166 9.84 -1.30 17.80
N ARG A 167 8.54 -1.51 18.08
CA ARG A 167 7.44 -0.98 17.27
C ARG A 167 7.48 0.54 17.18
N ASN A 168 7.30 1.07 15.95
CA ASN A 168 7.24 2.52 15.67
C ASN A 168 8.47 3.29 16.17
N ALA A 169 9.66 2.70 15.98
CA ALA A 169 10.91 3.32 16.42
C ALA A 169 11.07 4.71 15.84
N TYR A 170 11.16 5.71 16.73
CA TYR A 170 11.29 7.15 16.44
C TYR A 170 10.10 7.82 15.72
N ASP A 171 8.92 7.19 15.67
CA ASP A 171 7.74 7.85 15.11
C ASP A 171 7.40 9.14 15.87
N ASN A 172 7.55 9.17 17.20
CA ASN A 172 7.36 10.37 18.00
C ASN A 172 8.32 11.51 17.58
N LYS A 173 9.59 11.20 17.30
CA LYS A 173 10.57 12.19 16.85
C LYS A 173 10.27 12.69 15.44
N LEU A 174 9.76 11.80 14.57
CA LEU A 174 9.28 12.17 13.26
C LEU A 174 8.08 13.15 13.38
N GLU A 175 7.15 12.88 14.27
CA GLU A 175 5.99 13.74 14.53
C GLU A 175 6.37 15.07 15.19
N GLU A 176 7.49 15.12 15.92
CA GLU A 176 8.13 16.34 16.42
C GLU A 176 8.86 17.13 15.31
N GLY A 177 8.90 16.62 14.07
CA GLY A 177 9.47 17.31 12.91
C GLY A 177 10.93 17.04 12.64
N GLN A 178 11.55 16.06 13.33
CA GLN A 178 12.95 15.70 13.05
C GLN A 178 13.11 15.12 11.64
N ASP A 179 14.28 15.34 11.06
CA ASP A 179 14.62 14.90 9.70
C ASP A 179 14.61 13.37 9.57
N PRO A 180 13.90 12.78 8.58
CA PRO A 180 13.82 11.34 8.43
C PRO A 180 15.13 10.63 8.14
N SER A 181 16.06 11.25 7.39
CA SER A 181 17.37 10.65 7.10
C SER A 181 18.21 10.59 8.37
N PHE A 182 18.22 11.70 9.17
CA PHE A 182 18.81 11.69 10.49
C PHE A 182 18.21 10.63 11.41
N LEU A 183 16.89 10.49 11.41
CA LEU A 183 16.23 9.45 12.21
C LEU A 183 16.59 8.04 11.75
N ARG A 184 16.65 7.76 10.43
CA ARG A 184 17.09 6.47 9.90
C ARG A 184 18.51 6.11 10.32
N SER A 185 19.42 7.07 10.25
CA SER A 185 20.81 6.85 10.71
C SER A 185 20.90 6.67 12.23
N SER A 186 20.05 7.36 12.99
CA SER A 186 20.03 7.29 14.45
C SER A 186 19.43 5.98 15.00
N LEU A 187 18.74 5.17 14.20
CA LEU A 187 18.23 3.87 14.63
C LEU A 187 19.36 2.93 15.11
N ALA A 188 20.59 3.13 14.64
CA ALA A 188 21.78 2.41 15.11
C ALA A 188 22.02 2.53 16.63
N GLN A 189 21.54 3.63 17.25
CA GLN A 189 21.71 3.90 18.68
C GLN A 189 20.73 3.12 19.57
N LEU A 190 19.75 2.46 18.96
CA LEU A 190 18.77 1.65 19.68
C LEU A 190 19.32 0.28 20.05
N ASN A 191 18.65 -0.40 20.97
CA ASN A 191 18.90 -1.80 21.23
C ASN A 191 18.09 -2.67 20.26
N ALA A 192 18.72 -3.68 19.69
CA ALA A 192 18.00 -4.69 18.91
C ALA A 192 17.09 -5.50 19.85
N THR A 193 15.83 -5.70 19.44
CA THR A 193 14.86 -6.54 20.17
C THR A 193 15.00 -8.01 19.79
N CYS A 194 15.50 -8.28 18.59
CA CYS A 194 15.77 -9.61 18.05
C CYS A 194 16.76 -9.49 16.86
N ALA A 195 17.25 -10.62 16.36
CA ALA A 195 18.00 -10.63 15.11
C ALA A 195 17.07 -10.31 13.93
N PRO A 196 17.56 -9.64 12.87
CA PRO A 196 16.80 -9.42 11.64
C PRO A 196 16.21 -10.72 11.11
N GLY A 197 15.00 -10.66 10.58
CA GLY A 197 14.28 -11.82 10.05
C GLY A 197 13.57 -12.70 11.08
N THR A 198 13.82 -12.53 12.38
CA THR A 198 13.33 -13.47 13.42
C THR A 198 12.11 -12.98 14.20
N CYS A 199 11.82 -11.69 14.22
CA CYS A 199 10.62 -11.14 14.86
C CYS A 199 9.97 -10.05 13.99
N TRP A 200 8.70 -9.81 14.23
CA TRP A 200 7.92 -8.79 13.52
C TRP A 200 7.67 -7.59 14.43
N SER A 201 7.96 -6.40 13.91
CA SER A 201 7.71 -5.15 14.61
C SER A 201 7.53 -4.00 13.64
N TYR A 202 6.32 -3.48 13.57
CA TYR A 202 5.90 -2.45 12.60
C TYR A 202 6.74 -1.17 12.68
N GLN A 203 7.19 -0.65 11.52
CA GLN A 203 8.06 0.52 11.39
C GLN A 203 7.50 1.52 10.38
N ASN A 204 7.68 2.82 10.64
CA ASN A 204 7.45 3.89 9.66
C ASN A 204 8.78 4.51 9.21
N VAL A 205 9.59 5.01 10.13
CA VAL A 205 10.88 5.64 9.83
C VAL A 205 11.80 4.71 9.05
N ALA A 206 12.03 3.50 9.55
CA ALA A 206 12.87 2.53 8.84
C ALA A 206 12.26 2.08 7.51
N TYR A 207 10.94 1.86 7.45
CA TYR A 207 10.25 1.41 6.25
C TYR A 207 10.44 2.35 5.07
N ASP A 208 10.51 3.65 5.35
CA ASP A 208 10.68 4.67 4.31
C ASP A 208 12.03 4.61 3.59
N ALA A 209 13.01 3.87 4.08
CA ALA A 209 14.20 3.56 3.32
C ALA A 209 13.88 2.94 1.93
N SER A 210 12.70 2.33 1.78
CA SER A 210 12.22 1.84 0.49
C SER A 210 11.97 2.96 -0.53
N SER A 211 11.63 4.19 -0.11
CA SER A 211 11.52 5.34 -1.01
C SER A 211 12.88 5.75 -1.58
N GLU A 212 13.92 5.70 -0.76
CA GLU A 212 15.30 5.95 -1.17
C GLU A 212 15.79 4.87 -2.15
N MET A 213 15.55 3.59 -1.85
CA MET A 213 15.87 2.47 -2.75
C MET A 213 15.26 2.69 -4.14
N VAL A 214 13.98 3.02 -4.20
CA VAL A 214 13.27 3.29 -5.46
C VAL A 214 13.89 4.47 -6.19
N ALA A 215 14.20 5.56 -5.50
CA ALA A 215 14.79 6.75 -6.12
C ALA A 215 16.18 6.46 -6.70
N ARG A 216 17.03 5.74 -5.98
CA ARG A 216 18.38 5.37 -6.43
C ARG A 216 18.36 4.45 -7.65
N GLU A 217 17.53 3.40 -7.62
CA GLU A 217 17.47 2.41 -8.69
C GLU A 217 16.75 2.90 -9.95
N THR A 218 15.95 3.95 -9.85
CA THR A 218 15.23 4.51 -11.01
C THR A 218 15.84 5.81 -11.54
N GLY A 219 16.66 6.51 -10.74
CA GLY A 219 17.14 7.87 -11.05
C GLY A 219 16.05 8.93 -11.01
N LEU A 220 14.88 8.62 -10.43
CA LEU A 220 13.71 9.50 -10.32
C LEU A 220 13.43 9.78 -8.83
N THR A 221 12.69 10.85 -8.52
CA THR A 221 12.11 10.97 -7.18
C THR A 221 11.13 9.83 -6.94
N TYR A 222 10.87 9.48 -5.67
CA TYR A 222 9.91 8.43 -5.34
C TYR A 222 8.53 8.69 -5.96
N GLU A 223 8.02 9.92 -5.89
CA GLU A 223 6.76 10.30 -6.53
C GLU A 223 6.79 10.09 -8.05
N GLN A 224 7.86 10.55 -8.73
CA GLN A 224 8.00 10.37 -10.18
C GLN A 224 8.04 8.89 -10.56
N ALA A 225 8.76 8.07 -9.79
CA ALA A 225 8.86 6.64 -10.04
C ALA A 225 7.49 5.94 -9.87
N VAL A 226 6.81 6.19 -8.75
CA VAL A 226 5.48 5.60 -8.48
C VAL A 226 4.46 6.03 -9.54
N ARG A 227 4.45 7.31 -9.91
CA ARG A 227 3.57 7.80 -10.99
C ARG A 227 3.88 7.14 -12.33
N ARG A 228 5.16 7.04 -12.70
CA ARG A 228 5.58 6.48 -13.99
C ARG A 228 5.31 4.98 -14.12
N TYR A 229 5.63 4.22 -13.07
CA TYR A 229 5.63 2.76 -13.14
C TYR A 229 4.34 2.12 -12.62
N LEU A 230 3.55 2.83 -11.83
CA LEU A 230 2.32 2.32 -11.23
C LEU A 230 1.11 3.21 -11.55
N PHE A 231 1.04 4.46 -11.08
CA PHE A 231 -0.19 5.24 -11.13
C PHE A 231 -0.67 5.53 -12.56
N ASN A 232 0.23 6.04 -13.43
CA ASN A 232 -0.16 6.35 -14.81
C ASN A 232 -0.56 5.10 -15.61
N PRO A 233 0.19 3.98 -15.56
CA PRO A 233 -0.23 2.75 -16.26
C PRO A 233 -1.53 2.15 -15.72
N ILE A 234 -1.81 2.26 -14.42
CA ILE A 234 -3.07 1.81 -13.80
C ILE A 234 -4.23 2.75 -14.14
N GLY A 235 -3.96 4.01 -14.51
CA GLY A 235 -4.98 5.03 -14.76
C GLY A 235 -5.39 5.82 -13.52
N MET A 236 -4.57 5.84 -12.46
CA MET A 236 -4.78 6.61 -11.24
C MET A 236 -4.43 8.09 -11.47
N THR A 237 -5.41 8.87 -11.91
CA THR A 237 -5.21 10.25 -12.36
C THR A 237 -5.12 11.28 -11.22
N SER A 238 -5.68 10.98 -10.06
CA SER A 238 -5.63 11.83 -8.87
C SER A 238 -4.48 11.47 -7.92
N GLY A 239 -3.74 10.38 -8.22
CA GLY A 239 -2.66 9.87 -7.39
C GLY A 239 -1.50 10.86 -7.25
N SER A 240 -1.11 11.19 -6.02
CA SER A 240 0.04 12.05 -5.70
C SER A 240 0.74 11.58 -4.43
N VAL A 241 1.95 12.11 -4.17
CA VAL A 241 2.78 11.71 -3.02
C VAL A 241 3.31 12.97 -2.29
N SER A 242 2.56 14.05 -2.32
CA SER A 242 2.96 15.32 -1.72
C SER A 242 1.77 16.08 -1.16
N LEU A 243 2.04 17.00 -0.20
CA LEU A 243 1.04 17.91 0.34
C LEU A 243 0.45 18.78 -0.77
N ALA A 244 1.30 19.37 -1.60
CA ALA A 244 0.87 20.19 -2.73
C ALA A 244 -0.01 19.38 -3.71
N GLY A 245 0.32 18.09 -3.93
CA GLY A 245 -0.49 17.19 -4.74
C GLY A 245 -1.88 16.92 -4.15
N LEU A 246 -2.04 16.92 -2.82
CA LEU A 246 -3.34 16.85 -2.17
C LEU A 246 -4.14 18.15 -2.40
N GLU A 247 -3.54 19.28 -2.06
CA GLU A 247 -4.20 20.60 -2.04
C GLU A 247 -4.53 21.15 -3.44
N SER A 248 -3.81 20.70 -4.47
CA SER A 248 -4.07 21.09 -5.87
C SER A 248 -5.39 20.53 -6.44
N ASN A 249 -6.01 19.57 -5.76
CA ASN A 249 -7.28 18.99 -6.20
C ASN A 249 -8.45 19.93 -5.89
N LYS A 250 -9.39 20.03 -6.82
CA LYS A 250 -10.62 20.85 -6.63
C LYS A 250 -11.44 20.36 -5.45
N SER A 251 -11.48 19.06 -5.20
CA SER A 251 -12.17 18.44 -4.06
C SER A 251 -11.17 17.56 -3.30
N TRP A 252 -10.88 17.91 -2.07
CA TRP A 252 -10.09 17.10 -1.15
C TRP A 252 -10.63 17.21 0.27
N ALA A 253 -10.56 16.14 1.01
CA ALA A 253 -11.10 16.05 2.35
C ALA A 253 -10.15 16.69 3.37
N ARG A 254 -10.67 17.52 4.27
CA ARG A 254 -9.93 18.15 5.39
C ARG A 254 -9.82 17.16 6.55
N PRO A 255 -8.70 17.16 7.32
CA PRO A 255 -8.55 16.26 8.47
C PRO A 255 -9.40 16.71 9.66
N HIS A 256 -9.98 15.76 10.41
CA HIS A 256 -10.76 16.03 11.61
C HIS A 256 -10.41 15.08 12.76
N SER A 257 -10.51 15.57 13.98
CA SER A 257 -10.54 14.73 15.18
C SER A 257 -11.83 13.88 15.23
N ALA A 258 -11.87 12.87 16.10
CA ALA A 258 -13.08 12.10 16.37
C ALA A 258 -14.26 12.96 16.89
N GLY A 259 -13.98 14.13 17.43
CA GLY A 259 -14.99 15.13 17.81
C GLY A 259 -15.42 16.07 16.68
N ARG A 260 -15.16 15.74 15.42
CA ARG A 260 -15.47 16.52 14.21
C ARG A 260 -14.81 17.90 14.13
N ARG A 261 -13.81 18.18 14.95
CA ARG A 261 -13.07 19.45 14.89
C ARG A 261 -12.03 19.34 13.77
N PRO A 262 -11.92 20.35 12.89
CA PRO A 262 -10.84 20.40 11.92
C PRO A 262 -9.48 20.32 12.62
N GLU A 263 -8.57 19.54 12.05
CA GLU A 263 -7.20 19.40 12.52
C GLU A 263 -6.24 20.10 11.55
N PRO A 264 -5.09 20.60 12.03
CA PRO A 264 -4.07 21.14 11.15
C PRO A 264 -3.58 20.07 10.18
N LEU A 265 -3.47 20.43 8.91
CA LEU A 265 -2.84 19.58 7.91
C LEU A 265 -1.31 19.68 8.07
N VAL A 266 -0.67 18.55 8.34
CA VAL A 266 0.77 18.48 8.56
C VAL A 266 1.46 17.64 7.49
N ASP A 267 2.71 18.01 7.16
CA ASP A 267 3.50 17.38 6.10
C ASP A 267 4.32 16.16 6.55
N THR A 268 4.31 15.83 7.85
CA THR A 268 5.15 14.82 8.50
C THR A 268 5.28 13.53 7.70
N TYR A 269 4.16 12.91 7.30
CA TYR A 269 4.20 11.64 6.57
C TYR A 269 4.46 11.79 5.07
N TYR A 270 4.52 13.00 4.53
CA TYR A 270 5.06 13.25 3.18
C TYR A 270 6.58 13.24 3.17
N LYS A 271 7.22 13.41 4.32
CA LYS A 271 8.67 13.26 4.49
C LYS A 271 9.12 11.80 4.59
N VAL A 272 8.16 10.88 4.81
CA VAL A 272 8.33 9.42 4.76
C VAL A 272 7.30 8.81 3.82
N PRO A 273 7.39 9.13 2.51
CA PRO A 273 6.32 8.91 1.54
C PRO A 273 5.98 7.43 1.32
N ALA A 274 6.95 6.53 1.41
CA ALA A 274 6.71 5.09 1.31
C ALA A 274 5.90 4.55 2.48
N ALA A 275 6.02 5.17 3.66
CA ALA A 275 5.30 4.75 4.86
C ALA A 275 3.86 5.29 4.92
N GLY A 276 3.58 6.50 4.36
CA GLY A 276 2.28 7.12 4.57
C GLY A 276 1.92 8.32 3.68
N GLY A 277 2.66 8.57 2.57
CA GLY A 277 2.56 9.82 1.81
C GLY A 277 1.61 9.83 0.62
N ILE A 278 0.88 8.75 0.31
CA ILE A 278 0.03 8.71 -0.87
C ILE A 278 -1.32 9.38 -0.61
N ASN A 279 -1.77 10.09 -1.64
CA ASN A 279 -3.11 10.64 -1.76
C ASN A 279 -3.78 10.11 -3.03
N SER A 280 -5.06 9.84 -2.99
CA SER A 280 -5.92 9.73 -4.17
C SER A 280 -7.40 9.78 -3.80
N ASN A 281 -8.25 9.77 -4.80
CA ASN A 281 -9.67 9.54 -4.65
C ASN A 281 -10.01 8.04 -4.57
N ILE A 282 -11.26 7.71 -4.28
CA ILE A 282 -11.69 6.31 -4.12
C ILE A 282 -11.71 5.53 -5.44
N LYS A 283 -11.88 6.20 -6.58
CA LYS A 283 -11.81 5.57 -7.90
C LYS A 283 -10.42 5.01 -8.15
N ASP A 284 -9.39 5.82 -7.90
CA ASP A 284 -7.98 5.43 -8.05
C ASP A 284 -7.60 4.32 -7.08
N MET A 285 -8.09 4.37 -5.82
CA MET A 285 -7.86 3.31 -4.87
C MET A 285 -8.54 1.99 -5.27
N SER A 286 -9.71 2.07 -5.93
CA SER A 286 -10.38 0.89 -6.51
C SER A 286 -9.62 0.33 -7.71
N LEU A 287 -9.05 1.19 -8.57
CA LEU A 287 -8.16 0.75 -9.66
C LEU A 287 -6.88 0.10 -9.12
N TRP A 288 -6.31 0.66 -8.05
CA TRP A 288 -5.19 0.04 -7.34
C TRP A 288 -5.55 -1.36 -6.83
N MET A 289 -6.72 -1.53 -6.22
CA MET A 289 -7.20 -2.84 -5.77
C MET A 289 -7.37 -3.82 -6.93
N LEU A 290 -7.91 -3.39 -8.07
CA LEU A 290 -8.00 -4.22 -9.29
C LEU A 290 -6.61 -4.68 -9.77
N ALA A 291 -5.63 -3.77 -9.81
CA ALA A 291 -4.27 -4.12 -10.18
C ALA A 291 -3.67 -5.15 -9.22
N GLN A 292 -3.92 -5.01 -7.90
CA GLN A 292 -3.47 -5.95 -6.88
C GLN A 292 -4.19 -7.32 -6.94
N MET A 293 -5.35 -7.41 -7.58
CA MET A 293 -6.06 -8.67 -7.85
C MET A 293 -5.68 -9.31 -9.20
N GLY A 294 -4.69 -8.77 -9.91
CA GLY A 294 -4.21 -9.31 -11.17
C GLY A 294 -5.02 -8.92 -12.41
N GLU A 295 -5.92 -7.93 -12.29
CA GLU A 295 -6.73 -7.46 -13.42
C GLU A 295 -5.96 -6.56 -14.41
N MET A 296 -4.69 -6.27 -14.12
CA MET A 296 -3.82 -5.43 -14.95
C MET A 296 -2.44 -6.09 -15.15
N PRO A 297 -2.36 -7.28 -15.78
CA PRO A 297 -1.13 -8.07 -15.87
C PRO A 297 -0.01 -7.36 -16.65
N ASP A 298 -0.33 -6.45 -17.56
CA ASP A 298 0.65 -5.64 -18.27
C ASP A 298 1.38 -4.63 -17.36
N VAL A 299 0.80 -4.32 -16.19
CA VAL A 299 1.37 -3.39 -15.20
C VAL A 299 1.98 -4.15 -14.03
N LEU A 300 1.24 -5.10 -13.48
CA LEU A 300 1.64 -5.97 -12.36
C LEU A 300 1.41 -7.43 -12.77
N ASP A 301 2.48 -8.13 -13.07
CA ASP A 301 2.38 -9.56 -13.34
C ASP A 301 2.14 -10.37 -12.07
N GLN A 302 1.78 -11.64 -12.24
CA GLN A 302 1.41 -12.52 -11.16
C GLN A 302 2.58 -12.79 -10.19
N HIS A 303 3.82 -12.81 -10.69
CA HIS A 303 4.98 -13.07 -9.83
C HIS A 303 5.23 -11.92 -8.84
N VAL A 304 5.06 -10.67 -9.28
CA VAL A 304 5.12 -9.49 -8.39
C VAL A 304 4.02 -9.58 -7.32
N LEU A 305 2.80 -9.92 -7.72
CA LEU A 305 1.66 -10.03 -6.79
C LEU A 305 1.85 -11.16 -5.77
N ASP A 306 2.29 -12.33 -6.22
CA ASP A 306 2.59 -13.47 -5.34
C ASP A 306 3.69 -13.13 -4.34
N THR A 307 4.70 -12.39 -4.78
CA THR A 307 5.81 -11.92 -3.94
C THR A 307 5.34 -10.99 -2.84
N VAL A 308 4.54 -9.98 -3.15
CA VAL A 308 4.13 -8.99 -2.15
C VAL A 308 3.04 -9.50 -1.21
N HIS A 309 2.18 -10.40 -1.67
CA HIS A 309 1.08 -10.96 -0.87
C HIS A 309 1.46 -12.23 -0.11
N ALA A 310 2.69 -12.74 -0.26
CA ALA A 310 3.15 -13.93 0.46
C ALA A 310 3.00 -13.76 1.99
N PRO A 311 2.42 -14.74 2.73
CA PRO A 311 2.28 -14.67 4.18
C PRO A 311 3.61 -15.01 4.85
N LEU A 312 4.51 -14.03 4.99
CA LEU A 312 5.90 -14.25 5.40
C LEU A 312 6.06 -14.41 6.92
N VAL A 313 5.30 -13.69 7.71
CA VAL A 313 5.44 -13.70 9.16
C VAL A 313 4.08 -13.64 9.86
N VAL A 314 3.87 -14.52 10.83
CA VAL A 314 2.64 -14.52 11.66
C VAL A 314 2.66 -13.31 12.59
N THR A 315 1.52 -12.65 12.73
CA THR A 315 1.34 -11.43 13.53
C THR A 315 0.28 -11.58 14.61
N PRO A 316 0.57 -12.33 15.71
CA PRO A 316 -0.43 -12.61 16.75
C PRO A 316 -0.97 -11.36 17.43
N GLY A 317 -0.12 -10.32 17.60
CA GLY A 317 -0.52 -9.05 18.19
C GLY A 317 -1.53 -8.27 17.35
N GLU A 318 -1.46 -8.40 16.01
CA GLU A 318 -2.45 -7.79 15.11
C GLU A 318 -3.79 -8.54 15.18
N ARG A 319 -3.75 -9.88 15.19
CA ARG A 319 -4.94 -10.69 15.44
C ARG A 319 -5.62 -10.32 16.77
N GLY A 320 -4.81 -10.13 17.82
CA GLY A 320 -5.30 -9.71 19.13
C GLY A 320 -6.01 -8.35 19.16
N ARG A 321 -5.62 -7.42 18.27
CA ARG A 321 -6.31 -6.13 18.10
C ARG A 321 -7.62 -6.23 17.35
N MET A 322 -7.88 -7.36 16.70
CA MET A 322 -9.07 -7.60 15.90
C MET A 322 -10.06 -8.53 16.60
N ARG A 323 -10.12 -8.46 17.97
CA ARG A 323 -10.93 -9.36 18.82
C ARG A 323 -12.39 -9.43 18.39
N LYS A 324 -12.97 -8.32 17.97
CA LYS A 324 -14.35 -8.24 17.47
C LYS A 324 -14.66 -9.22 16.33
N PHE A 325 -13.66 -9.56 15.52
CA PHE A 325 -13.80 -10.35 14.31
C PHE A 325 -13.35 -11.82 14.46
N LEU A 326 -12.90 -12.24 15.66
CA LEU A 326 -12.31 -13.57 15.90
C LEU A 326 -13.25 -14.75 15.65
N GLU A 327 -14.56 -14.52 15.57
CA GLU A 327 -15.53 -15.54 15.14
C GLU A 327 -15.18 -16.10 13.76
N ARG A 328 -14.63 -15.27 12.85
CA ARG A 328 -14.29 -15.62 11.47
C ARG A 328 -12.83 -15.40 11.11
N LEU A 329 -12.13 -14.59 11.91
CA LEU A 329 -10.74 -14.25 11.68
C LEU A 329 -9.82 -15.29 12.33
N GLY A 330 -9.17 -16.08 11.50
CA GLY A 330 -8.16 -17.05 11.89
C GLY A 330 -6.78 -16.45 12.10
N THR A 331 -5.77 -16.98 11.41
CA THR A 331 -4.39 -16.49 11.50
C THR A 331 -4.22 -15.18 10.72
N ALA A 332 -3.38 -14.29 11.27
CA ALA A 332 -2.97 -13.05 10.62
C ALA A 332 -1.47 -13.11 10.28
N TRP A 333 -1.11 -12.68 9.08
CA TRP A 333 0.27 -12.59 8.61
C TRP A 333 0.58 -11.19 8.08
N TYR A 334 1.87 -10.95 7.88
CA TYR A 334 2.37 -9.80 7.13
C TYR A 334 3.30 -10.30 6.01
N GLY A 335 3.09 -9.78 4.81
CA GLY A 335 3.91 -9.99 3.63
C GLY A 335 4.86 -8.81 3.38
N LEU A 336 5.08 -8.44 2.12
CA LEU A 336 5.84 -7.23 1.78
C LEU A 336 4.86 -6.05 1.64
N GLY A 337 4.73 -5.25 2.70
CA GLY A 337 3.84 -4.09 2.74
C GLY A 337 2.35 -4.40 2.81
N TRP A 338 1.97 -5.66 2.90
CA TRP A 338 0.59 -6.13 2.94
C TRP A 338 0.33 -7.02 4.15
N ARG A 339 -0.87 -6.93 4.69
CA ARG A 339 -1.41 -7.88 5.66
C ARG A 339 -2.17 -8.96 4.92
N SER A 340 -2.15 -10.17 5.42
CA SER A 340 -3.06 -11.21 4.96
C SER A 340 -3.69 -11.92 6.14
N TYR A 341 -4.91 -12.43 5.94
CA TYR A 341 -5.68 -13.07 6.99
C TYR A 341 -6.33 -14.32 6.44
N ASP A 342 -6.48 -15.31 7.30
CA ASP A 342 -7.49 -16.35 7.12
C ASP A 342 -8.82 -15.78 7.64
N TYR A 343 -9.82 -15.69 6.79
CA TYR A 343 -11.15 -15.23 7.14
C TYR A 343 -12.18 -16.26 6.67
N ALA A 344 -12.78 -16.99 7.63
CA ALA A 344 -13.73 -18.06 7.34
C ALA A 344 -13.20 -19.11 6.33
N GLY A 345 -11.90 -19.44 6.39
CA GLY A 345 -11.24 -20.38 5.47
C GLY A 345 -10.81 -19.77 4.13
N HIS A 346 -11.01 -18.47 3.91
CA HIS A 346 -10.56 -17.74 2.72
C HIS A 346 -9.36 -16.89 3.05
N ARG A 347 -8.40 -16.82 2.12
CA ARG A 347 -7.25 -15.93 2.26
C ARG A 347 -7.57 -14.56 1.68
N ILE A 348 -7.60 -13.57 2.54
CA ILE A 348 -7.80 -12.18 2.16
C ILE A 348 -6.54 -11.36 2.40
N VAL A 349 -6.34 -10.33 1.57
CA VAL A 349 -5.19 -9.44 1.61
C VAL A 349 -5.67 -8.00 1.79
N GLY A 350 -4.97 -7.22 2.56
CA GLY A 350 -5.36 -5.84 2.75
C GLY A 350 -4.38 -5.02 3.60
N HIS A 351 -4.76 -3.79 3.86
CA HIS A 351 -4.09 -2.91 4.80
C HIS A 351 -5.07 -1.86 5.34
N ARG A 352 -4.82 -1.39 6.54
CA ARG A 352 -5.50 -0.22 7.12
C ARG A 352 -4.50 0.91 7.28
N GLY A 353 -4.95 2.13 7.12
CA GLY A 353 -4.14 3.32 7.28
C GLY A 353 -4.74 4.29 8.28
N GLY A 354 -3.88 4.92 9.08
CA GLY A 354 -4.27 5.97 10.00
C GLY A 354 -3.14 6.98 10.17
N ILE A 355 -3.45 8.24 9.98
CA ILE A 355 -2.67 9.42 10.36
C ILE A 355 -3.64 10.42 10.94
N LYS A 356 -3.14 11.48 11.59
CA LYS A 356 -3.99 12.49 12.20
C LYS A 356 -5.06 13.00 11.21
N GLY A 357 -6.32 12.83 11.57
CA GLY A 357 -7.47 13.30 10.81
C GLY A 357 -7.87 12.46 9.59
N TYR A 358 -7.18 11.36 9.28
CA TYR A 358 -7.51 10.49 8.13
C TYR A 358 -7.37 9.01 8.47
N ARG A 359 -8.24 8.24 7.87
CA ARG A 359 -8.20 6.78 7.90
C ARG A 359 -8.47 6.20 6.52
N SER A 360 -7.96 5.01 6.30
CA SER A 360 -8.17 4.25 5.06
C SER A 360 -8.23 2.76 5.34
N LEU A 361 -8.86 2.05 4.44
CA LEU A 361 -8.79 0.59 4.38
C LEU A 361 -8.84 0.10 2.94
N ILE A 362 -8.19 -1.02 2.71
CA ILE A 362 -8.28 -1.85 1.50
C ILE A 362 -8.29 -3.30 1.97
N LEU A 363 -9.26 -4.08 1.53
CA LEU A 363 -9.35 -5.52 1.79
C LEU A 363 -9.96 -6.23 0.59
N PHE A 364 -9.34 -7.33 0.14
CA PHE A 364 -9.79 -8.07 -1.02
C PHE A 364 -9.37 -9.53 -0.96
N ASP A 365 -10.10 -10.36 -1.68
CA ASP A 365 -9.76 -11.74 -1.99
C ASP A 365 -9.25 -11.80 -3.45
N PRO A 366 -7.95 -12.09 -3.67
CA PRO A 366 -7.39 -12.16 -5.02
C PRO A 366 -8.00 -13.29 -5.87
N GLN A 367 -8.45 -14.38 -5.25
CA GLN A 367 -9.06 -15.51 -5.97
C GLN A 367 -10.50 -15.19 -6.41
N LYS A 368 -11.25 -14.51 -5.54
CA LYS A 368 -12.62 -14.04 -5.83
C LYS A 368 -12.63 -12.76 -6.66
N LYS A 369 -11.45 -12.10 -6.82
CA LYS A 369 -11.34 -10.80 -7.49
C LYS A 369 -12.36 -9.79 -6.98
N SER A 370 -12.58 -9.81 -5.67
CA SER A 370 -13.61 -9.04 -5.00
C SER A 370 -13.09 -8.44 -3.71
N GLY A 371 -13.55 -7.23 -3.37
CA GLY A 371 -13.09 -6.54 -2.19
C GLY A 371 -13.66 -5.13 -2.05
N VAL A 372 -13.21 -4.42 -1.02
CA VAL A 372 -13.67 -3.09 -0.64
C VAL A 372 -12.52 -2.17 -0.30
N VAL A 373 -12.66 -0.91 -0.66
CA VAL A 373 -11.80 0.19 -0.25
C VAL A 373 -12.64 1.28 0.40
N ALA A 374 -12.09 1.93 1.40
CA ALA A 374 -12.72 3.10 2.01
C ALA A 374 -11.69 4.13 2.48
N LEU A 375 -12.06 5.40 2.38
CA LEU A 375 -11.27 6.57 2.77
C LEU A 375 -12.19 7.48 3.58
N TRP A 376 -11.71 7.97 4.76
CA TRP A 376 -12.49 8.95 5.54
C TRP A 376 -11.60 9.95 6.27
N ASN A 377 -12.17 11.10 6.58
CA ASN A 377 -11.46 12.28 7.06
C ASN A 377 -11.71 12.60 8.54
N SER A 378 -11.72 11.56 9.38
CA SER A 378 -11.79 11.74 10.84
C SER A 378 -10.99 10.67 11.59
N ASP A 379 -10.59 10.98 12.83
CA ASP A 379 -9.78 10.11 13.69
C ASP A 379 -10.59 8.99 14.38
N THR A 380 -11.63 8.49 13.75
CA THR A 380 -12.46 7.38 14.26
C THR A 380 -12.18 6.08 13.53
N TRP A 381 -12.37 4.95 14.19
CA TRP A 381 -12.37 3.62 13.60
C TRP A 381 -13.79 3.03 13.50
N GLN A 382 -14.83 3.83 13.66
CA GLN A 382 -16.23 3.40 13.52
C GLN A 382 -16.53 2.68 12.18
N PRO A 383 -15.88 3.03 11.03
CA PRO A 383 -16.02 2.24 9.81
C PRO A 383 -15.37 0.85 9.86
N GLY A 384 -14.58 0.55 10.89
CA GLY A 384 -13.98 -0.77 11.06
C GLY A 384 -15.03 -1.86 11.17
N GLY A 385 -14.92 -2.86 10.30
CA GLY A 385 -15.94 -3.90 10.14
C GLY A 385 -16.69 -3.82 8.81
N LEU A 386 -16.70 -2.66 8.13
CA LEU A 386 -17.23 -2.54 6.77
C LEU A 386 -16.66 -3.61 5.84
N GLU A 387 -15.34 -3.78 5.90
CA GLU A 387 -14.64 -4.76 5.07
C GLU A 387 -15.11 -6.18 5.32
N PHE A 388 -15.44 -6.52 6.56
CA PHE A 388 -15.93 -7.86 6.88
C PHE A 388 -17.41 -8.06 6.56
N GLU A 389 -18.23 -7.00 6.65
CA GLU A 389 -19.63 -7.08 6.18
C GLU A 389 -19.71 -7.28 4.66
N VAL A 390 -18.78 -6.68 3.91
CA VAL A 390 -18.68 -6.90 2.46
C VAL A 390 -18.19 -8.31 2.16
N MET A 391 -17.12 -8.77 2.85
CA MET A 391 -16.60 -10.13 2.63
C MET A 391 -17.60 -11.21 3.03
N ASP A 392 -18.42 -10.98 4.07
CA ASP A 392 -19.50 -11.89 4.45
C ASP A 392 -20.51 -12.10 3.32
N GLN A 393 -20.89 -11.02 2.63
CA GLN A 393 -21.78 -11.12 1.48
C GLN A 393 -21.13 -11.87 0.31
N ILE A 394 -19.85 -11.56 0.00
CA ILE A 394 -19.09 -12.26 -1.05
C ILE A 394 -19.00 -13.77 -0.78
N TYR A 395 -18.90 -14.17 0.49
CA TYR A 395 -18.81 -15.58 0.89
C TYR A 395 -20.15 -16.21 1.28
N HIS A 396 -21.26 -15.49 1.12
CA HIS A 396 -22.61 -15.93 1.52
C HIS A 396 -22.71 -16.39 2.98
N LEU A 397 -21.95 -15.70 3.85
CA LEU A 397 -21.98 -15.98 5.28
C LEU A 397 -23.18 -15.29 5.96
N PRO A 398 -23.68 -15.82 7.09
CA PRO A 398 -24.72 -15.16 7.85
C PRO A 398 -24.32 -13.74 8.24
N PHE A 399 -25.26 -12.79 8.10
CA PHE A 399 -25.02 -11.40 8.46
C PHE A 399 -24.51 -11.25 9.90
N ARG A 400 -23.53 -10.38 10.06
CA ARG A 400 -23.03 -9.87 11.35
C ARG A 400 -22.93 -8.36 11.28
N ASP A 401 -23.37 -7.68 12.32
CA ASP A 401 -23.22 -6.22 12.44
C ASP A 401 -21.78 -5.88 12.89
N TRP A 402 -20.83 -6.08 11.96
CA TRP A 402 -19.42 -5.79 12.24
C TRP A 402 -19.14 -4.30 12.43
N MET A 403 -19.90 -3.40 11.81
CA MET A 403 -19.77 -1.96 12.02
C MET A 403 -20.45 -1.48 13.32
N GLY A 404 -21.33 -2.30 13.95
CA GLY A 404 -22.05 -1.89 15.16
C GLY A 404 -23.03 -0.74 14.91
N VAL A 405 -23.68 -0.68 13.75
CA VAL A 405 -24.59 0.43 13.39
C VAL A 405 -26.06 0.11 13.59
N SER A 406 -26.44 -1.16 13.81
CA SER A 406 -27.85 -1.58 13.94
C SER A 406 -28.49 -1.32 15.31
N GLY A 407 -27.86 -0.58 16.21
CA GLY A 407 -28.49 -0.12 17.46
C GLY A 407 -28.52 -1.09 18.62
N GLY A 408 -27.54 -1.95 18.77
CA GLY A 408 -27.22 -2.67 20.03
C GLY A 408 -26.29 -1.84 20.91
N ALA A 409 -26.41 -1.97 22.24
CA ALA A 409 -25.68 -1.20 23.24
C ALA A 409 -24.18 -1.06 22.95
N GLN A 410 -23.70 0.14 23.19
CA GLN A 410 -22.35 0.63 23.17
C GLN A 410 -21.27 -0.41 23.44
N ASP A 411 -20.50 -0.78 22.42
CA ASP A 411 -19.12 -1.16 22.60
C ASP A 411 -18.28 0.13 22.58
N SER A 412 -17.72 0.45 23.73
CA SER A 412 -16.81 1.56 23.96
C SER A 412 -15.59 1.49 23.04
N ASP A 413 -15.09 2.65 22.63
CA ASP A 413 -13.90 2.92 21.80
C ASP A 413 -12.57 2.30 22.34
N GLU A 414 -12.54 1.03 22.73
CA GLU A 414 -11.30 0.36 23.19
C GLU A 414 -10.39 -0.10 22.04
N ASP A 415 -10.82 -0.05 20.80
CA ASP A 415 -10.03 -0.53 19.63
C ASP A 415 -9.32 0.57 18.84
N SER A 416 -9.11 1.74 19.39
CA SER A 416 -8.16 2.71 18.81
C SER A 416 -6.75 2.12 18.90
N PRO A 417 -6.08 1.78 17.81
CA PRO A 417 -4.65 1.53 17.88
C PRO A 417 -3.99 2.82 18.36
N ASN A 418 -3.43 2.80 19.57
CA ASN A 418 -2.69 3.90 20.16
C ASN A 418 -1.66 4.41 19.16
N VAL A 419 -1.99 5.47 18.45
CA VAL A 419 -1.04 6.34 17.78
C VAL A 419 -0.44 7.16 18.89
N ALA A 420 0.81 6.85 19.26
CA ALA A 420 1.66 7.62 20.18
C ALA A 420 1.05 7.98 21.56
N SER A 421 0.89 6.99 22.44
CA SER A 421 0.95 7.22 23.89
C SER A 421 1.46 6.01 24.65
N ALA A 422 2.66 5.53 24.31
CA ALA A 422 3.42 4.62 25.14
C ALA A 422 4.74 5.29 25.45
N ASP A 423 4.79 6.08 26.51
CA ASP A 423 5.81 6.11 27.55
C ASP A 423 5.67 7.36 28.43
N ARG A 424 4.68 7.35 29.30
CA ARG A 424 4.74 8.13 30.55
C ARG A 424 4.70 7.22 31.77
N ARG A 425 5.42 6.11 31.77
CA ARG A 425 5.69 5.33 33.00
C ARG A 425 7.11 4.76 32.94
N GLY A 426 8.06 5.49 33.47
CA GLY A 426 9.43 5.03 33.56
C GLY A 426 10.46 6.06 34.03
N ALA A 427 10.03 7.11 34.68
CA ALA A 427 10.96 8.04 35.33
C ALA A 427 10.43 8.50 36.71
N SER A 428 10.31 7.54 37.65
CA SER A 428 10.20 7.84 39.08
C SER A 428 10.51 6.59 39.86
N ALA A 429 11.78 6.30 40.10
CA ALA A 429 12.31 5.66 41.29
C ALA A 429 13.83 5.42 41.09
N ARG A 430 14.67 6.37 41.56
CA ARG A 430 15.61 6.20 42.64
C ARG A 430 16.58 7.38 42.68
N ALA A 431 16.51 8.08 43.78
CA ALA A 431 17.54 8.98 44.28
C ALA A 431 18.79 8.19 44.60
#